data_596f642a407d29e8df63afa0849f655b
#
_entry.id   596f642a407d29e8df63afa0849f655b
#
_cell.length_a   1.000
_cell.length_b   1.000
_cell.length_c   1.000
_cell.angle_alpha   90.00
_cell.angle_beta   90.00
_cell.angle_gamma   90.00
#
_symmetry.space_group_name_H-M   'P 1'
#
loop_
_entity.id
_entity.type
_entity.pdbx_description
1 polymer ?
#
loop_
_entity_poly.entity_id
_entity_poly.type
_entity_poly.pdbx_seq_one_letter_code
_entity_poly.pdbx_strand_id
1 'polypeptide(L)'
;MTKLSQTTGVAAEFGYYPVPWSVTTNEFSIQPLQDHPRIVADITNDPNISKDWIYPGPGRSLDFISGQEHRMPYNSRIFGLPKTHAFKLHASDDPEELEFVVWCLSFFMGMRLTTTDAGFLDATPVKPGKLVDFVLSQRCLVHSVQMALDYLAAERADPRARKRVAAVIHALFLAQYPQSLCFEQFNYLYMALDACFSLLHAKESPRPHVKHAERIPWMCGKFNMRVPDWADCSATGKSGLSSVRNDTFHEALFFSQPLGFSVYGGNHSGSDPHNVILQMQALICRLLVAILGSPGNSYVRTPVDTRQLHGLELLPES
;
A
#
# COMPACT_ATOMS: atom_id res chain seq x y z
N MET A 1 -18.42 -6.81 -42.95
CA MET A 1 -19.13 -6.26 -41.78
C MET A 1 -18.46 -6.82 -40.53
N THR A 2 -17.50 -6.08 -40.02
CA THR A 2 -16.75 -6.43 -38.81
C THR A 2 -17.64 -6.09 -37.62
N LYS A 3 -18.13 -7.10 -36.87
CA LYS A 3 -18.81 -6.89 -35.62
C LYS A 3 -17.81 -6.23 -34.66
N LEU A 4 -17.98 -4.95 -34.39
CA LEU A 4 -17.39 -4.31 -33.21
C LEU A 4 -17.96 -5.05 -31.99
N SER A 5 -17.12 -5.85 -31.35
CA SER A 5 -17.39 -6.38 -30.02
C SER A 5 -17.57 -5.17 -29.11
N GLN A 6 -18.78 -4.89 -28.67
CA GLN A 6 -19.01 -3.94 -27.58
C GLN A 6 -18.43 -4.58 -26.34
N THR A 7 -17.25 -4.13 -25.93
CA THR A 7 -16.71 -4.42 -24.59
C THR A 7 -17.70 -3.86 -23.58
N THR A 8 -18.34 -4.72 -22.82
CA THR A 8 -19.36 -4.34 -21.82
C THR A 8 -18.76 -3.65 -20.62
N GLY A 9 -17.41 -3.62 -20.51
CA GLY A 9 -16.66 -3.10 -19.39
C GLY A 9 -16.82 -3.96 -18.13
N VAL A 10 -15.79 -4.00 -17.28
CA VAL A 10 -15.84 -4.65 -15.97
C VAL A 10 -16.28 -3.67 -14.89
N ALA A 11 -17.12 -4.12 -13.96
CA ALA A 11 -17.60 -3.32 -12.85
C ALA A 11 -17.57 -4.11 -11.54
N ALA A 12 -17.27 -3.42 -10.44
CA ALA A 12 -17.36 -3.96 -9.09
C ALA A 12 -17.69 -2.86 -8.10
N GLU A 13 -18.29 -3.23 -6.99
CA GLU A 13 -18.38 -2.35 -5.83
C GLU A 13 -17.10 -2.45 -5.01
N PHE A 14 -16.66 -1.31 -4.46
CA PHE A 14 -15.47 -1.25 -3.62
C PHE A 14 -15.70 -0.37 -2.38
N GLY A 15 -14.85 -0.50 -1.39
CA GLY A 15 -14.90 0.30 -0.16
C GLY A 15 -14.00 -0.33 0.92
N TYR A 16 -14.09 0.16 2.14
CA TYR A 16 -14.88 1.31 2.58
C TYR A 16 -14.15 2.62 2.25
N TYR A 17 -14.85 3.63 1.72
CA TYR A 17 -14.31 4.99 1.53
C TYR A 17 -15.35 6.03 2.02
N PRO A 18 -15.00 6.90 3.01
CA PRO A 18 -15.97 7.75 3.68
C PRO A 18 -16.37 9.01 2.88
N VAL A 19 -15.58 9.41 1.88
CA VAL A 19 -15.85 10.64 1.12
C VAL A 19 -16.63 10.29 -0.15
N PRO A 20 -17.79 10.90 -0.40
CA PRO A 20 -18.53 10.66 -1.63
C PRO A 20 -17.71 11.16 -2.82
N TRP A 21 -17.47 10.28 -3.79
CA TRP A 21 -16.72 10.59 -4.99
C TRP A 21 -17.50 10.15 -6.23
N SER A 22 -17.80 11.13 -7.08
CA SER A 22 -18.50 10.91 -8.35
C SER A 22 -17.66 11.45 -9.48
N VAL A 23 -17.31 10.59 -10.44
CA VAL A 23 -16.57 10.93 -11.65
C VAL A 23 -16.98 10.02 -12.80
N THR A 24 -16.99 10.57 -14.00
CA THR A 24 -17.17 9.80 -15.25
C THR A 24 -16.21 10.37 -16.28
N THR A 25 -15.40 9.50 -16.86
CA THR A 25 -14.47 9.77 -17.96
C THR A 25 -14.79 8.82 -19.12
N ASN A 26 -14.02 8.90 -20.20
CA ASN A 26 -14.13 7.96 -21.32
C ASN A 26 -13.64 6.55 -20.94
N GLU A 27 -12.75 6.42 -19.96
CA GLU A 27 -12.07 5.17 -19.59
C GLU A 27 -12.72 4.48 -18.38
N PHE A 28 -13.26 5.27 -17.44
CA PHE A 28 -13.83 4.75 -16.21
C PHE A 28 -14.93 5.63 -15.63
N SER A 29 -15.70 5.06 -14.71
CA SER A 29 -16.63 5.80 -13.86
C SER A 29 -16.59 5.27 -12.43
N ILE A 30 -16.69 6.18 -11.46
CA ILE A 30 -16.83 5.89 -10.04
C ILE A 30 -18.03 6.68 -9.54
N GLN A 31 -18.91 6.01 -8.79
CA GLN A 31 -20.12 6.61 -8.23
C GLN A 31 -20.32 6.13 -6.79
N PRO A 32 -20.71 6.99 -5.83
CA PRO A 32 -21.10 6.53 -4.52
C PRO A 32 -22.39 5.69 -4.63
N LEU A 33 -22.49 4.65 -3.81
CA LEU A 33 -23.71 3.85 -3.69
C LEU A 33 -24.81 4.69 -3.03
N GLN A 34 -26.07 4.33 -3.28
CA GLN A 34 -27.23 5.08 -2.76
C GLN A 34 -27.24 5.20 -1.24
N ASP A 35 -26.79 4.17 -0.55
CA ASP A 35 -26.76 4.10 0.90
C ASP A 35 -25.41 4.57 1.51
N HIS A 36 -24.50 5.14 0.70
CA HIS A 36 -23.22 5.67 1.16
C HIS A 36 -23.31 6.53 2.44
N PRO A 37 -24.23 7.52 2.59
CA PRO A 37 -24.27 8.34 3.79
C PRO A 37 -24.64 7.52 5.04
N ARG A 38 -25.54 6.54 4.90
CA ARG A 38 -25.94 5.65 5.99
C ARG A 38 -24.76 4.76 6.41
N ILE A 39 -24.08 4.14 5.45
CA ILE A 39 -22.89 3.30 5.71
C ILE A 39 -21.81 4.08 6.45
N VAL A 40 -21.53 5.31 6.00
CA VAL A 40 -20.52 6.16 6.65
C VAL A 40 -20.93 6.50 8.09
N ALA A 41 -22.20 6.80 8.33
CA ALA A 41 -22.71 7.07 9.68
C ALA A 41 -22.63 5.82 10.58
N ASP A 42 -23.01 4.65 10.07
CA ASP A 42 -22.96 3.38 10.80
C ASP A 42 -21.50 3.03 11.18
N ILE A 43 -20.56 3.13 10.23
CA ILE A 43 -19.14 2.88 10.50
C ILE A 43 -18.58 3.91 11.49
N THR A 44 -18.89 5.20 11.34
CA THR A 44 -18.36 6.24 12.22
C THR A 44 -18.76 6.01 13.69
N ASN A 45 -19.91 5.39 13.93
CA ASN A 45 -20.45 5.10 15.26
C ASN A 45 -20.16 3.66 15.72
N ASP A 46 -19.37 2.88 14.97
CA ASP A 46 -19.07 1.49 15.33
C ASP A 46 -18.25 1.42 16.64
N PRO A 47 -18.69 0.63 17.64
CA PRO A 47 -18.01 0.53 18.93
C PRO A 47 -16.60 -0.10 18.83
N ASN A 48 -16.25 -0.74 17.72
CA ASN A 48 -14.94 -1.33 17.49
C ASN A 48 -13.94 -0.31 16.90
N ILE A 49 -14.30 0.97 16.78
CA ILE A 49 -13.37 2.01 16.34
C ILE A 49 -12.56 2.56 17.52
N SER A 50 -11.24 2.61 17.32
CA SER A 50 -10.30 3.29 18.21
C SER A 50 -9.26 4.04 17.40
N LYS A 51 -9.07 5.35 17.67
CA LYS A 51 -8.07 6.22 17.01
C LYS A 51 -8.13 6.18 15.47
N ASP A 52 -9.36 6.19 14.91
CA ASP A 52 -9.64 6.10 13.48
C ASP A 52 -9.30 4.74 12.84
N TRP A 53 -9.10 3.69 13.62
CA TRP A 53 -8.99 2.32 13.17
C TRP A 53 -10.21 1.52 13.60
N ILE A 54 -10.76 0.73 12.69
CA ILE A 54 -11.79 -0.26 12.99
C ILE A 54 -11.16 -1.63 13.12
N TYR A 55 -11.57 -2.34 14.16
CA TYR A 55 -11.13 -3.69 14.48
C TYR A 55 -12.26 -4.69 14.24
N PRO A 56 -11.95 -5.95 13.90
CA PRO A 56 -12.97 -6.98 13.78
C PRO A 56 -13.62 -7.27 15.13
N GLY A 57 -14.90 -7.59 15.09
CA GLY A 57 -15.60 -8.15 16.24
C GLY A 57 -15.08 -9.55 16.60
N PRO A 58 -15.64 -10.17 17.67
CA PRO A 58 -15.27 -11.51 18.05
C PRO A 58 -15.52 -12.50 16.93
N GLY A 59 -14.64 -13.49 16.83
CA GLY A 59 -14.82 -14.61 15.90
C GLY A 59 -16.11 -15.36 16.19
N ARG A 60 -16.68 -15.96 15.15
CA ARG A 60 -17.87 -16.80 15.23
C ARG A 60 -17.58 -18.15 14.60
N SER A 61 -18.03 -19.22 15.23
CA SER A 61 -18.03 -20.55 14.66
C SER A 61 -19.46 -21.03 14.44
N LEU A 62 -19.70 -21.68 13.30
CA LEU A 62 -20.99 -22.30 12.99
C LEU A 62 -20.88 -23.79 13.20
N ASP A 63 -21.74 -24.34 14.06
CA ASP A 63 -21.95 -25.78 14.12
C ASP A 63 -22.82 -26.20 12.93
N PHE A 64 -22.21 -26.88 11.97
CA PHE A 64 -22.90 -27.30 10.73
C PHE A 64 -24.00 -28.36 10.96
N ILE A 65 -23.99 -29.07 12.08
CA ILE A 65 -24.99 -30.08 12.41
C ILE A 65 -26.22 -29.44 13.04
N SER A 66 -26.03 -28.57 14.02
CA SER A 66 -27.11 -27.93 14.75
C SER A 66 -27.54 -26.60 14.11
N GLY A 67 -26.72 -26.01 13.24
CA GLY A 67 -26.91 -24.68 12.69
C GLY A 67 -26.71 -23.56 13.72
N GLN A 68 -26.18 -23.88 14.89
CA GLN A 68 -25.96 -22.87 15.94
C GLN A 68 -24.66 -22.12 15.75
N GLU A 69 -24.74 -20.80 15.95
CA GLU A 69 -23.58 -19.91 15.91
C GLU A 69 -23.03 -19.69 17.32
N HIS A 70 -21.75 -19.94 17.52
CA HIS A 70 -21.04 -19.73 18.77
C HIS A 70 -20.06 -18.57 18.67
N ARG A 71 -20.15 -17.61 19.58
CA ARG A 71 -19.19 -16.52 19.70
C ARG A 71 -17.89 -17.04 20.30
N MET A 72 -16.77 -16.78 19.61
CA MET A 72 -15.44 -17.17 20.05
C MET A 72 -14.88 -16.19 21.09
N PRO A 73 -13.99 -16.65 21.99
CA PRO A 73 -13.36 -15.78 23.01
C PRO A 73 -12.26 -14.87 22.44
N TYR A 74 -11.99 -14.93 21.14
CA TYR A 74 -10.99 -14.13 20.44
C TYR A 74 -11.61 -13.41 19.23
N ASN A 75 -10.96 -12.35 18.77
CA ASN A 75 -11.41 -11.61 17.60
C ASN A 75 -11.12 -12.39 16.31
N SER A 76 -11.97 -12.19 15.31
CA SER A 76 -11.68 -12.61 13.94
C SER A 76 -10.47 -11.84 13.43
N ARG A 77 -9.57 -12.48 12.67
CA ARG A 77 -8.49 -11.77 12.01
C ARG A 77 -8.92 -11.16 10.66
N ILE A 78 -9.81 -11.87 9.97
CA ILE A 78 -10.32 -11.46 8.66
C ILE A 78 -11.73 -10.94 8.85
N PHE A 79 -12.04 -9.79 8.24
CA PHE A 79 -13.36 -9.18 8.32
C PHE A 79 -13.70 -8.39 7.07
N GLY A 80 -14.96 -8.02 6.91
CA GLY A 80 -15.49 -7.20 5.85
C GLY A 80 -15.99 -5.85 6.36
N LEU A 81 -15.98 -4.86 5.48
CA LEU A 81 -16.70 -3.60 5.65
C LEU A 81 -17.66 -3.42 4.47
N PRO A 82 -18.77 -2.71 4.66
CA PRO A 82 -19.69 -2.42 3.58
C PRO A 82 -18.99 -1.68 2.44
N LYS A 83 -19.37 -2.00 1.21
CA LYS A 83 -18.94 -1.25 0.02
C LYS A 83 -19.63 0.11 0.01
N THR A 84 -18.96 1.10 -0.54
CA THR A 84 -19.44 2.50 -0.54
C THR A 84 -19.52 3.09 -1.94
N HIS A 85 -18.82 2.50 -2.90
CA HIS A 85 -18.74 3.00 -4.27
C HIS A 85 -18.85 1.88 -5.29
N ALA A 86 -19.44 2.18 -6.43
CA ALA A 86 -19.35 1.37 -7.64
C ALA A 86 -18.27 1.92 -8.55
N PHE A 87 -17.42 1.04 -9.10
CA PHE A 87 -16.37 1.35 -10.05
C PHE A 87 -16.55 0.54 -11.33
N LYS A 88 -16.45 1.19 -12.48
CA LYS A 88 -16.52 0.55 -13.79
C LYS A 88 -15.35 1.01 -14.66
N LEU A 89 -14.65 0.05 -15.26
CA LEU A 89 -13.72 0.27 -16.37
C LEU A 89 -14.46 0.06 -17.68
N HIS A 90 -14.43 1.03 -18.60
CA HIS A 90 -15.23 0.99 -19.82
C HIS A 90 -14.58 0.17 -20.94
N ALA A 91 -13.24 0.11 -20.98
CA ALA A 91 -12.48 -0.52 -22.05
C ALA A 91 -11.86 -1.87 -21.68
N SER A 92 -12.06 -2.34 -20.45
CA SER A 92 -11.54 -3.61 -19.97
C SER A 92 -12.68 -4.50 -19.45
N ASP A 93 -12.58 -5.80 -19.69
CA ASP A 93 -13.42 -6.85 -19.12
C ASP A 93 -12.65 -7.76 -18.15
N ASP A 94 -11.36 -7.42 -17.83
CA ASP A 94 -10.52 -8.15 -16.88
C ASP A 94 -10.75 -7.65 -15.44
N PRO A 95 -11.32 -8.46 -14.54
CA PRO A 95 -11.51 -8.09 -13.15
C PRO A 95 -10.19 -7.88 -12.39
N GLU A 96 -9.07 -8.51 -12.80
CA GLU A 96 -7.76 -8.30 -12.19
C GLU A 96 -7.22 -6.88 -12.48
N GLU A 97 -7.58 -6.27 -13.62
CA GLU A 97 -7.21 -4.88 -13.91
C GLU A 97 -7.97 -3.91 -13.01
N LEU A 98 -9.27 -4.13 -12.81
CA LEU A 98 -10.05 -3.32 -11.88
C LEU A 98 -9.53 -3.45 -10.44
N GLU A 99 -9.22 -4.66 -9.99
CA GLU A 99 -8.65 -4.91 -8.67
C GLU A 99 -7.30 -4.20 -8.50
N PHE A 100 -6.44 -4.23 -9.52
CA PHE A 100 -5.17 -3.49 -9.50
C PHE A 100 -5.38 -1.99 -9.33
N VAL A 101 -6.33 -1.38 -10.07
CA VAL A 101 -6.64 0.04 -9.91
C VAL A 101 -7.14 0.34 -8.50
N VAL A 102 -7.96 -0.54 -7.90
CA VAL A 102 -8.41 -0.38 -6.50
C VAL A 102 -7.24 -0.47 -5.51
N TRP A 103 -6.22 -1.31 -5.77
CA TRP A 103 -4.98 -1.30 -4.99
C TRP A 103 -4.21 0.02 -5.11
N CYS A 104 -4.06 0.57 -6.32
CA CYS A 104 -3.43 1.86 -6.52
C CYS A 104 -4.21 2.99 -5.84
N LEU A 105 -5.54 2.97 -5.95
CA LEU A 105 -6.41 3.90 -5.21
C LEU A 105 -6.21 3.77 -3.70
N SER A 106 -6.11 2.55 -3.17
CA SER A 106 -5.82 2.33 -1.74
C SER A 106 -4.54 3.07 -1.31
N PHE A 107 -3.49 2.98 -2.14
CA PHE A 107 -2.23 3.67 -1.89
C PHE A 107 -2.41 5.20 -1.93
N PHE A 108 -3.00 5.75 -2.98
CA PHE A 108 -3.17 7.20 -3.12
C PHE A 108 -4.11 7.79 -2.08
N MET A 109 -5.12 7.04 -1.63
CA MET A 109 -6.02 7.44 -0.54
C MET A 109 -5.39 7.24 0.85
N GLY A 110 -4.29 6.48 0.94
CA GLY A 110 -3.67 6.15 2.22
C GLY A 110 -4.59 5.36 3.14
N MET A 111 -5.42 4.49 2.58
CA MET A 111 -6.28 3.56 3.31
C MET A 111 -6.61 2.34 2.45
N ARG A 112 -6.80 1.18 3.05
CA ARG A 112 -7.15 -0.03 2.31
C ARG A 112 -8.56 0.06 1.74
N LEU A 113 -8.68 -0.06 0.41
CA LEU A 113 -9.93 -0.24 -0.32
C LEU A 113 -9.94 -1.64 -0.93
N THR A 114 -11.11 -2.26 -1.05
CA THR A 114 -11.20 -3.62 -1.58
C THR A 114 -12.54 -3.87 -2.28
N THR A 115 -12.50 -4.71 -3.30
CA THR A 115 -13.68 -5.27 -3.96
C THR A 115 -14.16 -6.56 -3.28
N THR A 116 -13.31 -7.16 -2.44
CA THR A 116 -13.58 -8.42 -1.74
C THR A 116 -14.44 -8.19 -0.50
N ASP A 117 -15.37 -9.08 -0.20
CA ASP A 117 -16.28 -8.94 0.96
C ASP A 117 -15.54 -9.04 2.30
N ALA A 118 -14.59 -9.96 2.42
CA ALA A 118 -13.75 -10.14 3.61
C ALA A 118 -12.31 -9.72 3.29
N GLY A 119 -12.10 -8.46 2.91
CA GLY A 119 -10.82 -7.95 2.37
C GLY A 119 -9.91 -7.25 3.37
N PHE A 120 -10.22 -7.30 4.67
CA PHE A 120 -9.44 -6.65 5.72
C PHE A 120 -8.88 -7.67 6.70
N LEU A 121 -7.67 -7.40 7.20
CA LEU A 121 -6.94 -8.25 8.14
C LEU A 121 -6.63 -7.44 9.41
N ASP A 122 -6.96 -8.00 10.58
CA ASP A 122 -6.65 -7.49 11.93
C ASP A 122 -7.18 -6.08 12.25
N ALA A 123 -7.01 -5.10 11.39
CA ALA A 123 -7.54 -3.75 11.52
C ALA A 123 -7.47 -3.00 10.19
N THR A 124 -8.26 -1.94 10.02
CA THR A 124 -8.11 -1.02 8.87
C THR A 124 -8.47 0.40 9.28
N PRO A 125 -7.80 1.43 8.73
CA PRO A 125 -8.20 2.80 8.99
C PRO A 125 -9.55 3.12 8.31
N VAL A 126 -10.35 3.96 8.98
CA VAL A 126 -11.63 4.46 8.46
C VAL A 126 -11.53 5.89 7.93
N LYS A 127 -10.34 6.48 7.98
CA LYS A 127 -10.05 7.81 7.42
C LYS A 127 -8.90 7.74 6.41
N PRO A 128 -8.98 8.52 5.31
CA PRO A 128 -7.88 8.63 4.34
C PRO A 128 -6.59 9.17 4.96
N GLY A 129 -5.44 8.90 4.31
CA GLY A 129 -4.14 9.45 4.67
C GLY A 129 -3.45 8.77 5.86
N LYS A 130 -3.97 7.66 6.36
CA LYS A 130 -3.39 6.98 7.54
C LYS A 130 -2.22 6.05 7.21
N LEU A 131 -2.13 5.55 5.97
CA LEU A 131 -1.17 4.53 5.56
C LEU A 131 -0.08 5.05 4.61
N VAL A 132 0.03 6.37 4.47
CA VAL A 132 1.03 7.06 3.65
C VAL A 132 1.50 8.33 4.35
N ASP A 133 2.62 8.89 3.93
CA ASP A 133 3.17 10.14 4.46
C ASP A 133 2.88 11.38 3.58
N PHE A 134 1.84 11.28 2.77
CA PHE A 134 1.36 12.38 1.94
C PHE A 134 -0.17 12.54 2.00
N VAL A 135 -0.63 13.69 1.57
CA VAL A 135 -2.05 13.98 1.32
C VAL A 135 -2.24 14.23 -0.17
N LEU A 136 -3.05 13.40 -0.80
CA LEU A 136 -3.45 13.61 -2.18
C LEU A 136 -4.50 14.72 -2.24
N SER A 137 -4.31 15.72 -3.10
CA SER A 137 -5.33 16.71 -3.38
C SER A 137 -6.54 16.06 -4.05
N GLN A 138 -7.76 16.42 -3.63
CA GLN A 138 -9.00 15.88 -4.21
C GLN A 138 -9.08 16.07 -5.73
N ARG A 139 -8.54 17.16 -6.27
CA ARG A 139 -8.46 17.40 -7.71
C ARG A 139 -7.58 16.37 -8.43
N CYS A 140 -6.69 15.68 -7.72
CA CYS A 140 -5.79 14.67 -8.26
C CYS A 140 -6.36 13.24 -8.22
N LEU A 141 -7.58 13.03 -7.70
CA LEU A 141 -8.18 11.69 -7.61
C LEU A 141 -8.35 11.02 -8.99
N VAL A 142 -8.80 11.78 -9.97
CA VAL A 142 -8.94 11.29 -11.36
C VAL A 142 -7.56 10.89 -11.92
N HIS A 143 -6.54 11.71 -11.67
CA HIS A 143 -5.18 11.44 -12.13
C HIS A 143 -4.58 10.19 -11.46
N SER A 144 -4.94 9.90 -10.22
CA SER A 144 -4.47 8.67 -9.55
C SER A 144 -5.01 7.39 -10.21
N VAL A 145 -6.25 7.41 -10.70
CA VAL A 145 -6.81 6.32 -11.51
C VAL A 145 -6.11 6.25 -12.86
N GLN A 146 -5.92 7.41 -13.52
CA GLN A 146 -5.26 7.46 -14.82
C GLN A 146 -3.84 6.89 -14.73
N MET A 147 -3.06 7.25 -13.72
CA MET A 147 -1.72 6.69 -13.50
C MET A 147 -1.74 5.16 -13.37
N ALA A 148 -2.75 4.60 -12.69
CA ALA A 148 -2.88 3.15 -12.58
C ALA A 148 -3.21 2.51 -13.93
N LEU A 149 -4.07 3.13 -14.74
CA LEU A 149 -4.42 2.67 -16.09
C LEU A 149 -3.22 2.78 -17.05
N ASP A 150 -2.48 3.88 -17.00
CA ASP A 150 -1.28 4.10 -17.82
C ASP A 150 -0.20 3.07 -17.46
N TYR A 151 -0.04 2.76 -16.17
CA TYR A 151 0.85 1.70 -15.71
C TYR A 151 0.44 0.33 -16.25
N LEU A 152 -0.87 -0.02 -16.19
CA LEU A 152 -1.38 -1.27 -16.76
C LEU A 152 -1.09 -1.36 -18.26
N ALA A 153 -1.30 -0.27 -18.99
CA ALA A 153 -1.03 -0.20 -20.42
C ALA A 153 0.47 -0.38 -20.73
N ALA A 154 1.34 0.29 -19.97
CA ALA A 154 2.79 0.20 -20.13
C ALA A 154 3.35 -1.20 -19.79
N GLU A 155 2.81 -1.85 -18.77
CA GLU A 155 3.27 -3.16 -18.28
C GLU A 155 2.43 -4.34 -18.81
N ARG A 156 1.66 -4.16 -19.86
CA ARG A 156 0.78 -5.19 -20.43
C ARG A 156 1.52 -6.49 -20.79
N ALA A 157 2.80 -6.40 -21.18
CA ALA A 157 3.63 -7.55 -21.51
C ALA A 157 4.16 -8.30 -20.26
N ASP A 158 4.17 -7.69 -19.07
CA ASP A 158 4.60 -8.33 -17.83
C ASP A 158 3.47 -8.36 -16.79
N PRO A 159 2.62 -9.38 -16.79
CA PRO A 159 1.53 -9.50 -15.80
C PRO A 159 2.02 -9.66 -14.36
N ARG A 160 3.32 -9.95 -14.13
CA ARG A 160 3.91 -9.97 -12.80
C ARG A 160 4.14 -8.57 -12.24
N ALA A 161 4.33 -7.57 -13.10
CA ALA A 161 4.57 -6.19 -12.67
C ALA A 161 3.38 -5.66 -11.84
N ARG A 162 2.15 -5.81 -12.33
CA ARG A 162 0.94 -5.39 -11.60
C ARG A 162 0.79 -6.11 -10.25
N LYS A 163 1.06 -7.42 -10.21
CA LYS A 163 1.00 -8.21 -8.96
C LYS A 163 2.05 -7.77 -7.95
N ARG A 164 3.26 -7.40 -8.41
CA ARG A 164 4.30 -6.87 -7.53
C ARG A 164 3.95 -5.51 -6.96
N VAL A 165 3.39 -4.59 -7.75
CA VAL A 165 2.93 -3.29 -7.24
C VAL A 165 1.86 -3.47 -6.16
N ALA A 166 0.85 -4.30 -6.41
CA ALA A 166 -0.17 -4.62 -5.41
C ALA A 166 0.46 -5.24 -4.14
N ALA A 167 1.44 -6.14 -4.28
CA ALA A 167 2.16 -6.73 -3.15
C ALA A 167 2.99 -5.70 -2.37
N VAL A 168 3.62 -4.73 -3.04
CA VAL A 168 4.34 -3.62 -2.37
C VAL A 168 3.36 -2.79 -1.53
N ILE A 169 2.22 -2.41 -2.11
CA ILE A 169 1.18 -1.65 -1.40
C ILE A 169 0.66 -2.44 -0.20
N HIS A 170 0.40 -3.73 -0.39
CA HIS A 170 -0.07 -4.59 0.69
C HIS A 170 0.96 -4.69 1.82
N ALA A 171 2.23 -4.96 1.51
CA ALA A 171 3.30 -5.05 2.50
C ALA A 171 3.52 -3.70 3.24
N LEU A 172 3.46 -2.57 2.53
CA LEU A 172 3.48 -1.23 3.12
C LEU A 172 2.36 -1.05 4.15
N PHE A 173 1.15 -1.53 3.86
CA PHE A 173 0.00 -1.41 4.76
C PHE A 173 0.11 -2.35 5.96
N LEU A 174 0.50 -3.61 5.74
CA LEU A 174 0.71 -4.59 6.82
C LEU A 174 1.74 -4.10 7.84
N ALA A 175 2.80 -3.44 7.38
CA ALA A 175 3.81 -2.86 8.26
C ALA A 175 3.29 -1.74 9.17
N GLN A 176 2.12 -1.19 8.90
CA GLN A 176 1.56 -0.05 9.64
C GLN A 176 0.38 -0.45 10.53
N TYR A 177 0.03 -1.73 10.59
CA TYR A 177 -1.04 -2.17 11.46
C TYR A 177 -0.69 -1.94 12.94
N PRO A 178 -1.64 -1.45 13.75
CA PRO A 178 -1.39 -1.06 15.14
C PRO A 178 -0.86 -2.19 16.04
N GLN A 179 -1.10 -3.45 15.65
CA GLN A 179 -0.68 -4.63 16.40
C GLN A 179 0.62 -5.26 15.87
N SER A 180 1.17 -4.74 14.77
CA SER A 180 2.42 -5.26 14.19
C SER A 180 3.61 -4.94 15.07
N LEU A 181 4.42 -5.97 15.31
CA LEU A 181 5.66 -5.84 16.06
C LEU A 181 6.76 -5.21 15.19
N CYS A 182 7.75 -4.55 15.81
CA CYS A 182 8.81 -3.86 15.06
C CYS A 182 9.51 -4.75 14.03
N PHE A 183 9.79 -6.02 14.36
CA PHE A 183 10.44 -6.93 13.42
C PHE A 183 9.51 -7.35 12.27
N GLU A 184 8.20 -7.48 12.51
CA GLU A 184 7.21 -7.75 11.45
C GLU A 184 7.13 -6.55 10.51
N GLN A 185 7.07 -5.33 11.06
CA GLN A 185 7.10 -4.09 10.28
C GLN A 185 8.34 -4.03 9.39
N PHE A 186 9.52 -4.31 9.98
CA PHE A 186 10.78 -4.37 9.23
C PHE A 186 10.71 -5.37 8.09
N ASN A 187 10.24 -6.59 8.34
CA ASN A 187 10.17 -7.65 7.35
C ASN A 187 9.25 -7.29 6.18
N TYR A 188 8.06 -6.75 6.46
CA TYR A 188 7.14 -6.31 5.41
C TYR A 188 7.74 -5.17 4.56
N LEU A 189 8.37 -4.18 5.21
CA LEU A 189 8.98 -3.05 4.49
C LEU A 189 10.21 -3.48 3.68
N TYR A 190 10.99 -4.41 4.22
CA TYR A 190 12.12 -4.96 3.48
C TYR A 190 11.66 -5.72 2.22
N MET A 191 10.61 -6.55 2.34
CA MET A 191 9.98 -7.23 1.20
C MET A 191 9.45 -6.23 0.16
N ALA A 192 8.83 -5.14 0.60
CA ALA A 192 8.34 -4.08 -0.28
C ALA A 192 9.49 -3.40 -1.04
N LEU A 193 10.59 -3.07 -0.37
CA LEU A 193 11.79 -2.49 -1.01
C LEU A 193 12.43 -3.44 -2.04
N ASP A 194 12.51 -4.73 -1.70
CA ASP A 194 13.04 -5.75 -2.62
C ASP A 194 12.13 -5.94 -3.85
N ALA A 195 10.83 -5.82 -3.68
CA ALA A 195 9.87 -5.86 -4.78
C ALA A 195 9.96 -4.60 -5.65
N CYS A 196 10.13 -3.40 -5.07
CA CYS A 196 10.43 -2.16 -5.82
C CYS A 196 11.70 -2.30 -6.65
N PHE A 197 12.78 -2.83 -6.04
CA PHE A 197 14.02 -3.12 -6.77
C PHE A 197 13.76 -4.06 -7.96
N SER A 198 13.01 -5.14 -7.74
CA SER A 198 12.72 -6.12 -8.78
C SER A 198 11.91 -5.53 -9.95
N LEU A 199 10.97 -4.60 -9.67
CA LEU A 199 10.20 -3.87 -10.68
C LEU A 199 11.10 -3.01 -11.56
N LEU A 200 12.01 -2.26 -10.94
CA LEU A 200 12.91 -1.35 -11.67
C LEU A 200 14.01 -2.11 -12.42
N HIS A 201 14.62 -3.11 -11.76
CA HIS A 201 15.70 -3.91 -12.34
C HIS A 201 15.25 -4.74 -13.55
N ALA A 202 13.98 -5.18 -13.58
CA ALA A 202 13.42 -5.91 -14.71
C ALA A 202 13.39 -5.09 -16.01
N LYS A 203 13.36 -3.76 -15.90
CA LYS A 203 13.30 -2.80 -17.03
C LYS A 203 14.70 -2.49 -17.62
N GLU A 204 15.78 -2.90 -16.96
CA GLU A 204 17.13 -2.59 -17.41
C GLU A 204 17.59 -3.58 -18.52
N SER A 205 18.25 -3.03 -19.53
CA SER A 205 18.86 -3.82 -20.61
C SER A 205 20.21 -3.21 -21.05
N PRO A 206 21.36 -3.89 -20.83
CA PRO A 206 21.51 -5.12 -20.06
C PRO A 206 21.23 -4.93 -18.57
N ARG A 207 20.81 -5.99 -17.90
CA ARG A 207 20.57 -5.96 -16.46
C ARG A 207 21.89 -5.80 -15.69
N PRO A 208 22.06 -4.73 -14.89
CA PRO A 208 23.27 -4.54 -14.11
C PRO A 208 23.34 -5.55 -12.96
N HIS A 209 24.55 -5.94 -12.57
CA HIS A 209 24.74 -6.69 -11.34
C HIS A 209 24.73 -5.74 -10.16
N VAL A 210 23.68 -5.80 -9.31
CA VAL A 210 23.50 -4.93 -8.13
C VAL A 210 23.47 -5.81 -6.88
N LYS A 211 24.47 -5.62 -6.00
CA LYS A 211 24.55 -6.34 -4.74
C LYS A 211 23.40 -5.91 -3.79
N HIS A 212 23.08 -6.76 -2.84
CA HIS A 212 21.97 -6.48 -1.90
C HIS A 212 22.08 -5.14 -1.18
N ALA A 213 23.28 -4.79 -0.68
CA ALA A 213 23.51 -3.52 -0.01
C ALA A 213 23.39 -2.29 -0.93
N GLU A 214 23.56 -2.49 -2.23
CA GLU A 214 23.56 -1.42 -3.24
C GLU A 214 22.17 -1.16 -3.84
N ARG A 215 21.16 -2.01 -3.54
CA ARG A 215 19.82 -1.92 -4.16
C ARG A 215 19.11 -0.62 -3.87
N ILE A 216 19.12 -0.16 -2.62
CA ILE A 216 18.46 1.10 -2.25
C ILE A 216 19.21 2.30 -2.82
N PRO A 217 20.54 2.45 -2.66
CA PRO A 217 21.29 3.48 -3.36
C PRO A 217 21.06 3.51 -4.87
N TRP A 218 21.00 2.35 -5.51
CA TRP A 218 20.74 2.23 -6.95
C TRP A 218 19.33 2.73 -7.31
N MET A 219 18.30 2.35 -6.56
CA MET A 219 16.91 2.86 -6.76
C MET A 219 16.82 4.37 -6.54
N CYS A 220 17.46 4.88 -5.49
CA CYS A 220 17.52 6.32 -5.21
C CYS A 220 18.19 7.07 -6.36
N GLY A 221 19.30 6.54 -6.91
CA GLY A 221 19.99 7.12 -8.06
C GLY A 221 19.14 7.20 -9.31
N LYS A 222 18.26 6.21 -9.56
CA LYS A 222 17.33 6.21 -10.70
C LYS A 222 16.36 7.40 -10.70
N PHE A 223 15.97 7.86 -9.54
CA PHE A 223 14.97 8.91 -9.38
C PHE A 223 15.52 10.20 -8.78
N ASN A 224 16.85 10.32 -8.73
CA ASN A 224 17.54 11.47 -8.15
C ASN A 224 17.07 11.79 -6.72
N MET A 225 16.87 10.72 -5.91
CA MET A 225 16.53 10.80 -4.49
C MET A 225 17.78 10.76 -3.62
N ARG A 226 17.74 11.43 -2.47
CA ARG A 226 18.80 11.30 -1.46
C ARG A 226 18.80 9.87 -0.91
N VAL A 227 19.98 9.24 -0.83
CA VAL A 227 20.16 7.95 -0.16
C VAL A 227 20.07 8.16 1.35
N PRO A 228 19.17 7.44 2.06
CA PRO A 228 19.12 7.50 3.52
C PRO A 228 20.39 6.93 4.16
N ASP A 229 20.82 7.48 5.30
CA ASP A 229 22.08 7.11 5.97
C ASP A 229 22.10 5.60 6.34
N TRP A 230 20.97 5.04 6.74
CA TRP A 230 20.85 3.60 7.06
C TRP A 230 20.99 2.67 5.84
N ALA A 231 20.84 3.20 4.64
CA ALA A 231 20.99 2.48 3.37
C ALA A 231 22.34 2.76 2.68
N ASP A 232 23.11 3.74 3.15
CA ASP A 232 24.42 4.06 2.58
C ASP A 232 25.39 2.91 2.83
N CYS A 233 26.03 2.44 1.75
CA CYS A 233 27.03 1.39 1.77
C CYS A 233 28.39 1.87 1.23
N SER A 234 28.54 3.16 0.95
CA SER A 234 29.72 3.73 0.26
C SER A 234 31.03 3.51 1.03
N ALA A 235 31.00 3.60 2.36
CA ALA A 235 32.18 3.51 3.19
C ALA A 235 32.69 2.07 3.44
N THR A 236 31.77 1.08 3.55
CA THR A 236 32.11 -0.28 4.02
C THR A 236 31.68 -1.38 3.07
N GLY A 237 30.95 -1.06 2.01
CA GLY A 237 30.29 -2.03 1.11
C GLY A 237 29.11 -2.77 1.79
N LYS A 238 28.77 -2.42 3.03
CA LYS A 238 27.62 -2.95 3.80
C LYS A 238 26.78 -1.78 4.30
N SER A 239 25.47 -1.87 4.19
CA SER A 239 24.57 -0.92 4.82
C SER A 239 24.09 -1.45 6.17
N GLY A 240 23.69 -0.56 7.08
CA GLY A 240 23.07 -0.96 8.33
C GLY A 240 21.86 -1.87 8.10
N LEU A 241 21.04 -1.54 7.10
CA LEU A 241 19.89 -2.34 6.70
C LEU A 241 20.28 -3.77 6.28
N SER A 242 21.36 -3.91 5.47
CA SER A 242 21.81 -5.23 5.01
C SER A 242 22.32 -6.10 6.16
N SER A 243 22.93 -5.50 7.18
CA SER A 243 23.35 -6.22 8.37
C SER A 243 22.14 -6.72 9.18
N VAL A 244 21.18 -5.84 9.49
CA VAL A 244 19.96 -6.23 10.21
C VAL A 244 19.18 -7.31 9.46
N ARG A 245 19.06 -7.18 8.14
CA ARG A 245 18.41 -8.22 7.30
C ARG A 245 19.11 -9.57 7.45
N ASN A 246 20.43 -9.61 7.39
CA ASN A 246 21.17 -10.86 7.53
C ASN A 246 20.99 -11.47 8.92
N ASP A 247 21.10 -10.66 9.95
CA ASP A 247 20.90 -11.08 11.34
C ASP A 247 19.47 -11.63 11.54
N THR A 248 18.47 -10.95 10.98
CA THR A 248 17.05 -11.34 11.11
C THR A 248 16.71 -12.60 10.33
N PHE A 249 17.06 -12.66 9.03
CA PHE A 249 16.59 -13.73 8.15
C PHE A 249 17.49 -14.98 8.14
N HIS A 250 18.79 -14.83 8.42
CA HIS A 250 19.72 -15.95 8.38
C HIS A 250 20.10 -16.47 9.75
N GLU A 251 20.23 -15.58 10.74
CA GLU A 251 20.71 -15.94 12.07
C GLU A 251 19.59 -15.93 13.13
N ALA A 252 18.39 -15.46 12.79
CA ALA A 252 17.27 -15.27 13.73
C ALA A 252 17.63 -14.41 14.97
N LEU A 253 18.59 -13.49 14.83
CA LEU A 253 19.11 -12.65 15.93
C LEU A 253 18.27 -11.38 16.12
N PHE A 254 16.95 -11.47 16.09
CA PHE A 254 16.07 -10.33 16.32
C PHE A 254 15.48 -10.29 17.74
N PHE A 255 15.79 -11.30 18.58
CA PHE A 255 15.32 -11.37 19.96
C PHE A 255 16.38 -10.86 20.91
N SER A 256 16.39 -9.58 21.22
CA SER A 256 17.21 -9.04 22.32
C SER A 256 16.42 -8.85 23.61
N GLN A 257 15.10 -9.04 23.59
CA GLN A 257 14.20 -8.95 24.74
C GLN A 257 13.12 -10.05 24.67
N PRO A 258 12.37 -10.34 25.77
CA PRO A 258 11.39 -11.42 25.81
C PRO A 258 10.36 -11.44 24.67
N LEU A 259 10.09 -10.31 24.02
CA LEU A 259 9.13 -10.23 22.92
C LEU A 259 9.78 -9.93 21.56
N GLY A 260 11.10 -9.97 21.45
CA GLY A 260 11.78 -9.95 20.17
C GLY A 260 11.81 -8.61 19.43
N PHE A 261 12.19 -7.50 20.07
CA PHE A 261 11.95 -6.17 19.50
C PHE A 261 13.13 -5.32 19.15
N SER A 262 14.31 -5.86 19.02
CA SER A 262 15.50 -5.03 18.88
C SER A 262 15.92 -4.70 17.47
N VAL A 263 15.05 -4.86 16.50
CA VAL A 263 15.35 -4.35 15.18
C VAL A 263 15.10 -2.86 15.18
N TYR A 264 16.03 -2.08 14.69
CA TYR A 264 16.00 -0.62 14.57
C TYR A 264 14.97 0.11 15.44
N GLY A 265 15.43 0.76 16.49
CA GLY A 265 14.60 1.59 17.38
C GLY A 265 13.94 0.83 18.53
N GLY A 266 14.19 -0.47 18.72
CA GLY A 266 13.57 -1.26 19.78
C GLY A 266 13.92 -0.81 21.21
N ASN A 267 15.11 -0.28 21.43
CA ASN A 267 15.58 0.25 22.73
C ASN A 267 15.71 1.77 22.76
N HIS A 268 15.43 2.45 21.65
CA HIS A 268 15.50 3.90 21.62
C HIS A 268 14.12 4.46 21.93
N SER A 269 14.04 5.23 23.02
CA SER A 269 12.87 6.02 23.38
C SER A 269 12.39 6.78 22.14
N GLY A 270 11.07 6.87 21.91
CA GLY A 270 10.45 7.43 20.72
C GLY A 270 10.81 8.87 20.33
N SER A 271 11.91 9.38 20.85
CA SER A 271 12.56 10.67 20.54
C SER A 271 13.72 10.53 19.54
N ASP A 272 14.06 9.31 19.08
CA ASP A 272 15.10 9.16 18.05
C ASP A 272 14.59 9.70 16.71
N PRO A 273 15.19 10.79 16.18
CA PRO A 273 14.84 11.34 14.88
C PRO A 273 15.12 10.36 13.72
N HIS A 274 15.86 9.29 13.96
CA HIS A 274 16.26 8.28 12.99
C HIS A 274 15.41 7.00 13.06
N ASN A 275 14.10 7.11 13.21
CA ASN A 275 13.25 5.94 13.17
C ASN A 275 13.25 5.32 11.74
N VAL A 276 14.11 4.33 11.54
CA VAL A 276 14.35 3.67 10.25
C VAL A 276 13.06 3.06 9.68
N ILE A 277 12.18 2.52 10.53
CA ILE A 277 10.91 1.95 10.09
C ILE A 277 10.04 3.00 9.37
N LEU A 278 9.88 4.20 9.95
CA LEU A 278 9.12 5.28 9.33
C LEU A 278 9.82 5.81 8.06
N GLN A 279 11.14 5.86 8.05
CA GLN A 279 11.90 6.27 6.87
C GLN A 279 11.79 5.24 5.73
N MET A 280 11.74 3.95 6.04
CA MET A 280 11.48 2.89 5.05
C MET A 280 10.08 3.03 4.44
N GLN A 281 9.06 3.29 5.26
CA GLN A 281 7.69 3.56 4.79
C GLN A 281 7.68 4.75 3.84
N ALA A 282 8.28 5.87 4.25
CA ALA A 282 8.39 7.09 3.46
C ALA A 282 9.12 6.85 2.13
N LEU A 283 10.21 6.07 2.13
CA LEU A 283 10.94 5.72 0.91
C LEU A 283 10.09 4.89 -0.05
N ILE A 284 9.35 3.90 0.47
CA ILE A 284 8.46 3.06 -0.36
C ILE A 284 7.36 3.90 -0.99
N CYS A 285 6.78 4.86 -0.26
CA CYS A 285 5.79 5.77 -0.83
C CYS A 285 6.35 6.56 -2.02
N ARG A 286 7.57 7.09 -1.91
CA ARG A 286 8.24 7.80 -3.01
C ARG A 286 8.54 6.89 -4.19
N LEU A 287 9.05 5.70 -3.93
CA LEU A 287 9.32 4.69 -4.97
C LEU A 287 8.03 4.29 -5.70
N LEU A 288 6.91 4.09 -5.00
CA LEU A 288 5.63 3.75 -5.62
C LEU A 288 5.12 4.87 -6.52
N VAL A 289 5.19 6.14 -6.09
CA VAL A 289 4.79 7.29 -6.94
C VAL A 289 5.65 7.35 -8.20
N ALA A 290 6.96 7.14 -8.07
CA ALA A 290 7.88 7.13 -9.22
C ALA A 290 7.63 5.93 -10.15
N ILE A 291 7.44 4.72 -9.60
CA ILE A 291 7.19 3.48 -10.36
C ILE A 291 5.87 3.56 -11.12
N LEU A 292 4.83 4.14 -10.51
CA LEU A 292 3.52 4.29 -11.12
C LEU A 292 3.47 5.35 -12.23
N GLY A 293 4.58 6.09 -12.49
CA GLY A 293 4.71 6.95 -13.65
C GLY A 293 4.93 8.43 -13.35
N SER A 294 5.20 8.82 -12.10
CA SER A 294 5.48 10.22 -11.74
C SER A 294 6.86 10.44 -11.11
N PRO A 295 7.98 9.99 -11.77
CA PRO A 295 9.33 10.09 -11.21
C PRO A 295 9.84 11.53 -11.08
N GLY A 296 9.30 12.46 -11.87
CA GLY A 296 9.62 13.89 -11.83
C GLY A 296 8.93 14.64 -10.69
N ASN A 297 7.95 14.04 -10.03
CA ASN A 297 7.17 14.68 -8.97
C ASN A 297 8.06 15.20 -7.83
N SER A 298 7.80 16.43 -7.37
CA SER A 298 8.59 17.05 -6.30
C SER A 298 8.56 16.23 -5.01
N TYR A 299 7.44 15.58 -4.70
CA TYR A 299 7.31 14.68 -3.56
C TYR A 299 8.34 13.53 -3.60
N VAL A 300 8.63 12.95 -4.76
CA VAL A 300 9.59 11.85 -4.92
C VAL A 300 10.98 12.24 -4.41
N ARG A 301 11.36 13.51 -4.54
CA ARG A 301 12.66 14.04 -4.13
C ARG A 301 12.71 14.55 -2.69
N THR A 302 11.58 14.56 -1.97
CA THR A 302 11.57 15.03 -0.58
C THR A 302 12.35 14.07 0.33
N PRO A 303 13.05 14.58 1.36
CA PRO A 303 13.78 13.74 2.31
C PRO A 303 12.85 12.76 3.04
N VAL A 304 13.38 11.58 3.41
CA VAL A 304 12.65 10.56 4.17
C VAL A 304 12.90 10.65 5.68
N ASP A 305 13.89 11.44 6.10
CA ASP A 305 14.31 11.63 7.50
C ASP A 305 13.51 12.71 8.23
N THR A 306 12.53 13.30 7.57
CA THR A 306 11.60 14.26 8.16
C THR A 306 10.27 13.60 8.47
N ARG A 307 9.63 13.98 9.59
CA ARG A 307 8.25 13.56 9.93
C ARG A 307 7.20 14.52 9.35
N GLN A 308 7.50 15.11 8.20
CA GLN A 308 6.57 16.04 7.54
C GLN A 308 5.55 15.27 6.72
N LEU A 309 4.30 15.68 6.82
CA LEU A 309 3.26 15.28 5.90
C LEU A 309 3.36 16.14 4.64
N HIS A 310 3.49 15.51 3.49
CA HIS A 310 3.67 16.21 2.21
C HIS A 310 2.37 16.29 1.42
N GLY A 311 2.17 17.35 0.65
CA GLY A 311 1.15 17.38 -0.40
C GLY A 311 1.63 16.58 -1.62
N LEU A 312 0.79 15.71 -2.14
CA LEU A 312 1.02 15.03 -3.41
C LEU A 312 0.11 15.61 -4.49
N GLU A 313 0.70 16.25 -5.47
CA GLU A 313 0.04 16.82 -6.64
C GLU A 313 0.36 15.95 -7.87
N LEU A 314 -0.65 15.32 -8.44
CA LEU A 314 -0.53 14.48 -9.63
C LEU A 314 -1.07 15.23 -10.87
N LEU A 315 -0.57 16.41 -11.12
CA LEU A 315 -0.95 17.15 -12.33
C LEU A 315 -0.09 16.67 -13.50
N PRO A 316 -0.63 16.60 -14.74
CA PRO A 316 0.19 16.37 -15.93
C PRO A 316 1.28 17.44 -15.98
N GLU A 317 2.50 17.06 -16.26
CA GLU A 317 3.57 18.00 -16.57
C GLU A 317 3.12 18.81 -17.80
N SER A 318 3.00 20.13 -17.62
CA SER A 318 2.60 21.09 -18.66
C SER A 318 3.65 21.24 -19.74
#